data_d3d000b809309d0c2b808996cc768b2c
#
_entry.id   d3d000b809309d0c2b808996cc768b2c
#
_cell.length_a   1.000
_cell.length_b   1.000
_cell.length_c   1.000
_cell.angle_alpha   90.00
_cell.angle_beta   90.00
_cell.angle_gamma   90.00
#
_symmetry.space_group_name_H-M   'P 1'
#
loop_
_entity.id
_entity.type
_entity.pdbx_description
1 polymer ?
#
loop_
_entity_poly.entity_id
_entity_poly.type
_entity_poly.pdbx_seq_one_letter_code
_entity_poly.pdbx_strand_id
1 'polypeptide(L)'
;MIESVSYPNQNRNYCLFDQDRIDSKKNIETIKTSLENPKSEEDVLESLYALNLMLDEDDRFINEAPNLYPTLAKYNKTDSPNIQTFLAGIYRKTKVPDAFGPLCVMLIQNAINPHEDCHFDPNEEIGGAILDYLA
;
A
#
# COMPACT_ATOMS: atom_id res chain seq x y z
N MET A 1 -4.37 -12.43 -9.41
CA MET A 1 -4.64 -11.59 -8.24
C MET A 1 -3.68 -11.92 -7.12
N ILE A 2 -3.08 -10.91 -6.54
CA ILE A 2 -2.14 -11.13 -5.45
C ILE A 2 -2.81 -11.79 -4.25
N GLU A 3 -3.99 -11.36 -3.90
CA GLU A 3 -4.69 -11.86 -2.73
C GLU A 3 -5.10 -13.32 -2.84
N SER A 4 -5.09 -13.87 -4.04
CA SER A 4 -5.43 -15.27 -4.21
C SER A 4 -4.22 -16.18 -4.08
N VAL A 5 -3.02 -15.61 -3.98
CA VAL A 5 -1.79 -16.38 -3.89
C VAL A 5 -1.57 -16.81 -2.45
N SER A 6 -1.27 -18.11 -2.28
CA SER A 6 -0.94 -18.65 -0.96
C SER A 6 0.57 -18.70 -0.82
N TYR A 7 1.10 -18.06 0.23
CA TYR A 7 2.53 -18.00 0.47
C TYR A 7 2.90 -18.94 1.60
N PRO A 8 3.74 -19.95 1.36
CA PRO A 8 4.19 -20.83 2.44
C PRO A 8 4.83 -20.00 3.54
N ASN A 9 4.52 -20.32 4.77
CA ASN A 9 5.11 -19.67 5.95
C ASN A 9 4.75 -18.22 6.13
N GLN A 10 3.76 -17.70 5.41
CA GLN A 10 3.35 -16.30 5.54
C GLN A 10 2.30 -16.10 6.61
N ASN A 11 1.49 -17.09 6.86
CA ASN A 11 0.30 -16.95 7.71
C ASN A 11 0.60 -16.50 9.13
N ARG A 12 1.83 -16.67 9.62
CA ARG A 12 2.19 -16.23 10.96
C ARG A 12 2.79 -14.85 11.01
N ASN A 13 3.45 -14.47 9.92
CA ASN A 13 4.30 -13.29 9.89
C ASN A 13 3.93 -12.32 8.79
N TYR A 14 2.76 -12.50 8.18
CA TYR A 14 2.44 -11.63 7.05
C TYR A 14 2.24 -10.17 7.44
N CYS A 15 2.09 -9.89 8.73
CA CYS A 15 2.07 -8.53 9.24
C CYS A 15 3.47 -7.98 9.49
N LEU A 16 4.49 -8.85 9.47
CA LEU A 16 5.86 -8.44 9.70
C LEU A 16 6.53 -8.20 8.36
N PHE A 17 7.17 -7.06 8.23
CA PHE A 17 7.82 -6.68 7.00
C PHE A 17 9.20 -6.15 7.33
N ASP A 18 10.24 -6.80 6.79
CA ASP A 18 11.62 -6.41 7.07
C ASP A 18 12.02 -5.25 6.16
N GLN A 19 11.86 -4.05 6.67
CA GLN A 19 12.16 -2.84 5.93
C GLN A 19 13.65 -2.69 5.64
N ASP A 20 14.51 -3.32 6.45
CA ASP A 20 15.95 -3.20 6.27
C ASP A 20 16.44 -3.89 5.00
N ARG A 21 15.66 -4.82 4.46
CA ARG A 21 16.01 -5.51 3.23
C ARG A 21 15.62 -4.75 1.98
N ILE A 22 14.91 -3.64 2.12
CA ILE A 22 14.35 -2.94 0.99
C ILE A 22 15.41 -2.06 0.31
N ASP A 23 15.50 -2.19 -1.01
CA ASP A 23 16.30 -1.28 -1.81
C ASP A 23 15.47 -0.02 -2.08
N SER A 24 15.69 1.00 -1.27
CA SER A 24 14.94 2.24 -1.37
C SER A 24 15.37 3.10 -2.56
N LYS A 25 16.35 2.64 -3.32
CA LYS A 25 16.85 3.39 -4.48
C LYS A 25 16.19 3.00 -5.80
N LYS A 26 15.14 2.19 -5.75
CA LYS A 26 14.39 1.84 -6.95
C LYS A 26 13.84 3.11 -7.60
N ASN A 27 13.86 3.17 -8.92
CA ASN A 27 13.25 4.28 -9.63
C ASN A 27 11.77 4.00 -9.91
N ILE A 28 11.05 5.03 -10.32
CA ILE A 28 9.60 4.95 -10.56
C ILE A 28 9.26 3.87 -11.59
N GLU A 29 10.03 3.76 -12.66
CA GLU A 29 9.74 2.77 -13.70
C GLU A 29 9.87 1.35 -13.18
N THR A 30 10.90 1.09 -12.38
CA THR A 30 11.11 -0.22 -11.78
C THR A 30 9.96 -0.55 -10.82
N ILE A 31 9.56 0.42 -10.01
CA ILE A 31 8.45 0.26 -9.07
C ILE A 31 7.17 -0.06 -9.82
N LYS A 32 6.88 0.70 -10.87
CA LYS A 32 5.67 0.50 -11.66
C LYS A 32 5.65 -0.88 -12.30
N THR A 33 6.78 -1.31 -12.87
CA THR A 33 6.88 -2.62 -13.49
C THR A 33 6.65 -3.73 -12.47
N SER A 34 7.24 -3.61 -11.29
CA SER A 34 7.05 -4.61 -10.24
C SER A 34 5.60 -4.67 -9.76
N LEU A 35 4.93 -3.53 -9.69
CA LEU A 35 3.53 -3.51 -9.27
C LEU A 35 2.59 -4.06 -10.34
N GLU A 36 2.94 -3.91 -11.61
CA GLU A 36 2.13 -4.46 -12.70
C GLU A 36 2.33 -5.96 -12.89
N ASN A 37 3.53 -6.45 -12.60
CA ASN A 37 3.88 -7.85 -12.76
C ASN A 37 4.65 -8.36 -11.55
N PRO A 38 4.01 -8.41 -10.37
CA PRO A 38 4.71 -8.82 -9.15
C PRO A 38 4.98 -10.31 -9.15
N LYS A 39 6.11 -10.70 -8.57
CA LYS A 39 6.48 -12.11 -8.43
C LYS A 39 5.93 -12.70 -7.13
N SER A 40 5.63 -11.87 -6.15
CA SER A 40 5.16 -12.30 -4.84
C SER A 40 4.55 -11.11 -4.12
N GLU A 41 3.92 -11.37 -2.98
CA GLU A 41 3.43 -10.28 -2.14
C GLU A 41 4.59 -9.43 -1.62
N GLU A 42 5.73 -10.05 -1.31
CA GLU A 42 6.89 -9.31 -0.85
C GLU A 42 7.36 -8.31 -1.91
N ASP A 43 7.31 -8.70 -3.19
CA ASP A 43 7.66 -7.80 -4.27
C ASP A 43 6.76 -6.56 -4.31
N VAL A 44 5.47 -6.76 -4.07
CA VAL A 44 4.51 -5.65 -3.97
C VAL A 44 4.86 -4.75 -2.78
N LEU A 45 5.12 -5.36 -1.62
CA LEU A 45 5.43 -4.60 -0.40
C LEU A 45 6.70 -3.78 -0.55
N GLU A 46 7.73 -4.36 -1.15
CA GLU A 46 8.97 -3.65 -1.40
C GLU A 46 8.75 -2.44 -2.30
N SER A 47 7.95 -2.63 -3.35
CA SER A 47 7.67 -1.55 -4.30
C SER A 47 6.87 -0.43 -3.66
N LEU A 48 5.85 -0.78 -2.88
CA LEU A 48 5.03 0.22 -2.20
C LEU A 48 5.82 0.97 -1.13
N TYR A 49 6.68 0.24 -0.41
CA TYR A 49 7.52 0.87 0.60
C TYR A 49 8.52 1.83 -0.04
N ALA A 50 9.17 1.40 -1.12
CA ALA A 50 10.10 2.26 -1.84
C ALA A 50 9.42 3.52 -2.35
N LEU A 51 8.20 3.38 -2.87
CA LEU A 51 7.43 4.54 -3.34
C LEU A 51 7.09 5.49 -2.20
N ASN A 52 6.71 4.96 -1.03
CA ASN A 52 6.46 5.79 0.15
C ASN A 52 7.70 6.61 0.53
N LEU A 53 8.87 5.98 0.52
CA LEU A 53 10.11 6.68 0.85
C LEU A 53 10.42 7.77 -0.17
N MET A 54 10.22 7.49 -1.45
CA MET A 54 10.46 8.49 -2.50
C MET A 54 9.53 9.68 -2.35
N LEU A 55 8.28 9.45 -1.99
CA LEU A 55 7.32 10.53 -1.78
C LEU A 55 7.68 11.39 -0.57
N ASP A 56 8.29 10.78 0.45
CA ASP A 56 8.75 11.54 1.62
C ASP A 56 9.98 12.40 1.30
N GLU A 57 10.85 11.90 0.42
CA GLU A 57 12.13 12.56 0.15
C GLU A 57 12.04 13.63 -0.92
N ASP A 58 11.09 13.51 -1.86
CA ASP A 58 11.07 14.39 -3.02
C ASP A 58 9.63 14.68 -3.46
N ASP A 59 9.19 15.91 -3.23
CA ASP A 59 7.85 16.36 -3.57
C ASP A 59 7.54 16.25 -5.06
N ARG A 60 8.57 16.18 -5.90
CA ARG A 60 8.35 16.07 -7.35
C ARG A 60 7.58 14.82 -7.71
N PHE A 61 7.75 13.74 -6.94
CA PHE A 61 7.03 12.50 -7.22
C PHE A 61 5.53 12.60 -6.95
N ILE A 62 5.12 13.57 -6.18
CA ILE A 62 3.69 13.80 -5.94
C ILE A 62 2.98 14.17 -7.24
N ASN A 63 3.67 14.88 -8.12
CA ASN A 63 3.10 15.28 -9.41
C ASN A 63 2.93 14.08 -10.36
N GLU A 64 3.63 12.98 -10.10
CA GLU A 64 3.48 11.75 -10.88
C GLU A 64 2.29 10.90 -10.41
N ALA A 65 1.70 11.25 -9.29
CA ALA A 65 0.67 10.44 -8.66
C ALA A 65 -0.52 10.10 -9.57
N PRO A 66 -1.04 11.04 -10.38
CA PRO A 66 -2.16 10.70 -11.26
C PRO A 66 -1.78 9.62 -12.27
N ASN A 67 -0.53 9.59 -12.71
CA ASN A 67 -0.06 8.59 -13.67
C ASN A 67 0.16 7.24 -13.02
N LEU A 68 0.45 7.21 -11.72
CA LEU A 68 0.68 5.98 -10.97
C LEU A 68 -0.62 5.34 -10.46
N TYR A 69 -1.66 6.13 -10.31
CA TYR A 69 -2.88 5.64 -9.69
C TYR A 69 -3.46 4.41 -10.38
N PRO A 70 -3.55 4.33 -11.72
CA PRO A 70 -4.11 3.12 -12.35
C PRO A 70 -3.39 1.84 -11.95
N THR A 71 -2.08 1.91 -11.74
CA THR A 71 -1.28 0.77 -11.28
C THR A 71 -1.56 0.47 -9.81
N LEU A 72 -1.58 1.49 -8.97
CA LEU A 72 -1.84 1.35 -7.54
C LEU A 72 -3.26 0.85 -7.27
N ALA A 73 -4.22 1.29 -8.07
CA ALA A 73 -5.62 0.94 -7.90
C ALA A 73 -5.89 -0.56 -8.00
N LYS A 74 -5.00 -1.30 -8.63
CA LYS A 74 -5.13 -2.75 -8.72
C LYS A 74 -5.10 -3.42 -7.34
N TYR A 75 -4.55 -2.73 -6.35
CA TYR A 75 -4.41 -3.26 -5.00
C TYR A 75 -5.45 -2.71 -4.03
N ASN A 76 -6.40 -1.89 -4.50
CA ASN A 76 -7.38 -1.26 -3.62
C ASN A 76 -8.30 -2.26 -2.91
N LYS A 77 -8.45 -3.46 -3.44
CA LYS A 77 -9.33 -4.48 -2.86
C LYS A 77 -8.56 -5.57 -2.11
N THR A 78 -7.27 -5.33 -1.86
CA THR A 78 -6.47 -6.31 -1.13
C THR A 78 -6.97 -6.47 0.30
N ASP A 79 -6.80 -7.67 0.86
CA ASP A 79 -7.04 -7.92 2.27
C ASP A 79 -5.73 -8.03 3.06
N SER A 80 -4.60 -7.78 2.42
CA SER A 80 -3.31 -7.77 3.11
C SER A 80 -3.18 -6.51 3.95
N PRO A 81 -3.03 -6.61 5.28
CA PRO A 81 -2.90 -5.44 6.13
C PRO A 81 -1.66 -4.60 5.81
N ASN A 82 -0.56 -5.23 5.41
CA ASN A 82 0.64 -4.49 5.02
C ASN A 82 0.40 -3.69 3.74
N ILE A 83 -0.21 -4.31 2.72
CA ILE A 83 -0.48 -3.60 1.47
C ILE A 83 -1.45 -2.45 1.72
N GLN A 84 -2.50 -2.68 2.51
CA GLN A 84 -3.45 -1.62 2.85
C GLN A 84 -2.76 -0.44 3.52
N THR A 85 -1.89 -0.72 4.46
CA THR A 85 -1.17 0.31 5.20
C THR A 85 -0.28 1.14 4.29
N PHE A 86 0.48 0.47 3.42
CA PHE A 86 1.37 1.19 2.50
C PHE A 86 0.59 1.97 1.45
N LEU A 87 -0.50 1.39 0.91
CA LEU A 87 -1.35 2.14 -0.02
C LEU A 87 -1.95 3.37 0.64
N ALA A 88 -2.45 3.22 1.87
CA ALA A 88 -3.01 4.35 2.59
C ALA A 88 -1.97 5.45 2.78
N GLY A 89 -0.73 5.07 3.12
CA GLY A 89 0.36 6.02 3.25
C GLY A 89 0.64 6.78 1.96
N ILE A 90 0.63 6.07 0.83
CA ILE A 90 0.85 6.67 -0.47
C ILE A 90 -0.30 7.63 -0.82
N TYR A 91 -1.54 7.18 -0.66
CA TYR A 91 -2.71 8.00 -0.97
C TYR A 91 -2.80 9.23 -0.07
N ARG A 92 -2.39 9.08 1.18
CA ARG A 92 -2.36 10.19 2.12
C ARG A 92 -1.41 11.30 1.65
N LYS A 93 -0.29 10.92 1.07
CA LYS A 93 0.70 11.88 0.56
C LYS A 93 0.30 12.47 -0.77
N THR A 94 -0.23 11.65 -1.67
CA THR A 94 -0.56 12.08 -3.03
C THR A 94 -1.94 12.73 -3.14
N LYS A 95 -2.86 12.32 -2.29
CA LYS A 95 -4.26 12.81 -2.26
C LYS A 95 -4.93 12.71 -3.62
N VAL A 96 -4.67 11.62 -4.34
CA VAL A 96 -5.37 11.36 -5.59
C VAL A 96 -6.85 11.22 -5.28
N PRO A 97 -7.72 12.03 -5.90
CA PRO A 97 -9.15 12.04 -5.53
C PRO A 97 -9.83 10.70 -5.66
N ASP A 98 -9.47 9.92 -6.67
CA ASP A 98 -10.11 8.63 -6.93
C ASP A 98 -9.83 7.59 -5.86
N ALA A 99 -8.85 7.81 -4.99
CA ALA A 99 -8.50 6.87 -3.94
C ALA A 99 -9.36 7.03 -2.68
N PHE A 100 -10.09 8.12 -2.56
CA PHE A 100 -10.88 8.38 -1.34
C PHE A 100 -11.93 7.30 -1.10
N GLY A 101 -12.71 6.97 -2.14
CA GLY A 101 -13.73 5.92 -2.02
C GLY A 101 -13.15 4.57 -1.63
N PRO A 102 -12.12 4.08 -2.33
CA PRO A 102 -11.45 2.85 -1.94
C PRO A 102 -10.93 2.84 -0.51
N LEU A 103 -10.39 3.95 -0.01
CA LEU A 103 -9.94 4.04 1.38
C LEU A 103 -11.11 3.86 2.35
N CYS A 104 -12.25 4.45 2.05
CA CYS A 104 -13.44 4.30 2.88
C CYS A 104 -13.93 2.84 2.89
N VAL A 105 -13.87 2.17 1.74
CA VAL A 105 -14.26 0.76 1.65
C VAL A 105 -13.31 -0.11 2.48
N MET A 106 -12.01 0.14 2.39
CA MET A 106 -11.03 -0.59 3.21
C MET A 106 -11.35 -0.46 4.70
N LEU A 107 -11.63 0.77 5.13
CA LEU A 107 -11.92 1.04 6.53
C LEU A 107 -13.13 0.24 7.00
N ILE A 108 -14.18 0.24 6.22
CA ILE A 108 -15.42 -0.46 6.56
C ILE A 108 -15.20 -1.97 6.58
N GLN A 109 -14.51 -2.51 5.56
CA GLN A 109 -14.26 -3.94 5.49
C GLN A 109 -13.41 -4.44 6.65
N ASN A 110 -12.41 -3.65 7.05
CA ASN A 110 -11.57 -4.02 8.19
C ASN A 110 -12.33 -3.94 9.50
N ALA A 111 -13.32 -3.05 9.59
CA ALA A 111 -14.17 -2.99 10.78
C ALA A 111 -15.07 -4.22 10.88
N ILE A 112 -15.52 -4.74 9.74
CA ILE A 112 -16.36 -5.94 9.70
C ILE A 112 -15.51 -7.20 9.91
N ASN A 113 -14.33 -7.25 9.30
CA ASN A 113 -13.41 -8.39 9.35
C ASN A 113 -12.04 -7.92 9.82
N PRO A 114 -11.84 -7.72 11.13
CA PRO A 114 -10.56 -7.20 11.62
C PRO A 114 -9.42 -8.19 11.44
N HIS A 115 -8.21 -7.63 11.29
CA HIS A 115 -6.98 -8.42 11.16
C HIS A 115 -6.45 -8.76 12.56
N GLU A 116 -7.00 -9.80 13.18
CA GLU A 116 -6.71 -10.14 14.56
C GLU A 116 -5.30 -10.65 14.79
N ASP A 117 -4.69 -11.25 13.77
CA ASP A 117 -3.35 -11.82 13.87
C ASP A 117 -2.25 -10.82 13.58
N CYS A 118 -2.60 -9.55 13.38
CA CYS A 118 -1.66 -8.53 13.01
C CYS A 118 -1.25 -7.70 14.22
N HIS A 119 0.02 -7.28 14.26
CA HIS A 119 0.55 -6.49 15.37
C HIS A 119 0.13 -5.02 15.31
N PHE A 120 -0.44 -4.60 14.20
CA PHE A 120 -0.89 -3.23 14.02
C PHE A 120 -2.28 -3.24 13.41
N ASP A 121 -2.96 -2.11 13.51
CA ASP A 121 -4.28 -1.94 12.92
C ASP A 121 -4.15 -1.10 11.65
N PRO A 122 -4.36 -1.70 10.47
CA PRO A 122 -4.28 -0.92 9.21
C PRO A 122 -5.22 0.27 9.20
N ASN A 123 -6.32 0.21 9.97
CA ASN A 123 -7.28 1.31 10.00
C ASN A 123 -6.74 2.57 10.64
N GLU A 124 -5.65 2.49 11.40
CA GLU A 124 -5.01 3.71 11.90
C GLU A 124 -4.47 4.54 10.74
N GLU A 125 -3.78 3.92 9.81
CA GLU A 125 -3.24 4.64 8.65
C GLU A 125 -4.34 4.98 7.65
N ILE A 126 -5.28 4.07 7.42
CA ILE A 126 -6.38 4.30 6.50
C ILE A 126 -7.25 5.45 7.00
N GLY A 127 -7.60 5.44 8.28
CA GLY A 127 -8.39 6.52 8.89
C GLY A 127 -7.65 7.84 8.85
N GLY A 128 -6.34 7.84 9.12
CA GLY A 128 -5.53 9.03 9.01
C GLY A 128 -5.51 9.60 7.61
N ALA A 129 -5.41 8.72 6.59
CA ALA A 129 -5.44 9.14 5.20
C ALA A 129 -6.79 9.79 4.87
N ILE A 130 -7.90 9.19 5.29
CA ILE A 130 -9.23 9.72 5.05
C ILE A 130 -9.37 11.11 5.68
N LEU A 131 -8.90 11.27 6.92
CA LEU A 131 -8.96 12.56 7.59
C LEU A 131 -8.14 13.62 6.86
N ASP A 132 -7.00 13.25 6.32
CA ASP A 132 -6.17 14.17 5.54
C ASP A 132 -6.86 14.61 4.25
N TYR A 133 -7.65 13.73 3.62
CA TYR A 133 -8.46 14.09 2.45
C TYR A 133 -9.53 15.13 2.81
N LEU A 134 -10.06 15.02 4.02
CA LEU A 134 -11.15 15.91 4.47
C LEU A 134 -10.65 17.24 5.01
N ALA A 135 -9.36 17.34 5.29
CA ALA A 135 -8.79 18.55 5.90
C ALA A 135 -8.67 19.73 4.90
#